data_cc4efbccf8f0892f0b0c7f089ceaf8ca
#
_entry.id   cc4efbccf8f0892f0b0c7f089ceaf8ca
#
_cell.length_a   1.000
_cell.length_b   1.000
_cell.length_c   1.000
_cell.angle_alpha   90.00
_cell.angle_beta   90.00
_cell.angle_gamma   90.00
#
_symmetry.space_group_name_H-M   'P 1'
#
loop_
_entity.id
_entity.type
_entity.pdbx_description
1 polymer ?
#
loop_
_entity_poly.entity_id
_entity_poly.type
_entity_poly.pdbx_seq_one_letter_code
_entity_poly.pdbx_strand_id
1 'polypeptide(L)'
;MDIRVSGHQVDTGEALRQHVDDRLQGIAEKYFARAISAQVTFGKGPHDHGFTCDIVAHVMQGLVLKGSHSAPSEAHLAFDGAADKIEKQLRRYMRRLKDRNNGQAQAMMDPGYDAGYTVFQVEEEEEVADAPAIIAETRVDVPDASVSDAVMMLDLRNTNALLFKNTGTGTYNMVYRRTDGTIGWVEPNRAA
;
A
#
# COMPACT_ATOMS: atom_id res chain seq x y z
N MET A 1 -2.50 0.91 -19.13
CA MET A 1 -1.97 0.32 -17.87
C MET A 1 -1.92 -1.19 -18.04
N ASP A 2 -0.88 -1.89 -17.58
CA ASP A 2 -0.85 -3.37 -17.57
C ASP A 2 -1.62 -3.87 -16.34
N ILE A 3 -2.74 -4.58 -16.55
CA ILE A 3 -3.60 -5.09 -15.47
C ILE A 3 -3.55 -6.60 -15.49
N ARG A 4 -3.14 -7.19 -14.36
CA ARG A 4 -3.10 -8.65 -14.18
C ARG A 4 -4.12 -9.07 -13.16
N VAL A 5 -5.05 -9.94 -13.57
CA VAL A 5 -6.08 -10.51 -12.71
C VAL A 5 -5.78 -11.97 -12.47
N SER A 6 -5.68 -12.36 -11.21
CA SER A 6 -5.45 -13.74 -10.76
C SER A 6 -6.48 -14.15 -9.72
N GLY A 7 -6.85 -15.42 -9.71
CA GLY A 7 -7.74 -16.03 -8.72
C GLY A 7 -7.03 -17.14 -7.95
N HIS A 8 -7.08 -17.11 -6.64
CA HIS A 8 -6.69 -18.21 -5.78
C HIS A 8 -7.95 -18.93 -5.30
N GLN A 9 -8.21 -20.11 -5.86
CA GLN A 9 -9.45 -20.89 -5.62
C GLN A 9 -10.76 -20.14 -5.99
N VAL A 10 -10.65 -19.14 -6.86
CA VAL A 10 -11.76 -18.35 -7.39
C VAL A 10 -11.61 -18.29 -8.90
N ASP A 11 -12.69 -18.60 -9.62
CA ASP A 11 -12.71 -18.45 -11.07
C ASP A 11 -12.85 -16.97 -11.43
N THR A 12 -11.90 -16.47 -12.23
CA THR A 12 -11.89 -15.11 -12.77
C THR A 12 -12.36 -15.13 -14.21
N GLY A 13 -13.69 -15.25 -14.38
CA GLY A 13 -14.31 -15.23 -15.71
C GLY A 13 -14.08 -13.91 -16.45
N GLU A 14 -14.38 -13.94 -17.76
CA GLU A 14 -14.19 -12.79 -18.67
C GLU A 14 -14.89 -11.52 -18.16
N ALA A 15 -16.13 -11.65 -17.67
CA ALA A 15 -16.92 -10.52 -17.16
C ALA A 15 -16.26 -9.83 -15.96
N LEU A 16 -15.68 -10.61 -15.04
CA LEU A 16 -14.97 -10.07 -13.88
C LEU A 16 -13.67 -9.35 -14.30
N ARG A 17 -12.93 -9.92 -15.25
CA ARG A 17 -11.71 -9.30 -15.79
C ARG A 17 -12.01 -7.98 -16.49
N GLN A 18 -13.05 -7.95 -17.32
CA GLN A 18 -13.48 -6.74 -17.99
C GLN A 18 -13.89 -5.66 -16.99
N HIS A 19 -14.67 -6.00 -15.99
CA HIS A 19 -15.09 -5.08 -14.93
C HIS A 19 -13.88 -4.49 -14.18
N VAL A 20 -12.88 -5.31 -13.85
CA VAL A 20 -11.64 -4.89 -13.21
C VAL A 20 -10.87 -3.91 -14.11
N ASP A 21 -10.75 -4.24 -15.40
CA ASP A 21 -10.00 -3.44 -16.36
C ASP A 21 -10.64 -2.06 -16.52
N ASP A 22 -11.93 -2.00 -16.80
CA ASP A 22 -12.69 -0.76 -16.99
C ASP A 22 -12.61 0.15 -15.75
N ARG A 23 -12.78 -0.42 -14.55
CA ARG A 23 -12.78 0.36 -13.31
C ARG A 23 -11.40 0.90 -12.96
N LEU A 24 -10.34 0.09 -13.08
CA LEU A 24 -8.97 0.52 -12.79
C LEU A 24 -8.43 1.50 -13.83
N GLN A 25 -8.77 1.34 -15.11
CA GLN A 25 -8.44 2.31 -16.14
C GLN A 25 -9.10 3.65 -15.85
N GLY A 26 -10.39 3.68 -15.50
CA GLY A 26 -11.09 4.90 -15.12
C GLY A 26 -10.48 5.61 -13.90
N ILE A 27 -10.03 4.88 -12.90
CA ILE A 27 -9.31 5.45 -11.74
C ILE A 27 -7.95 6.01 -12.20
N ALA A 28 -7.21 5.26 -13.03
CA ALA A 28 -5.92 5.70 -13.55
C ALA A 28 -6.04 7.00 -14.36
N GLU A 29 -6.97 7.09 -15.29
CA GLU A 29 -7.21 8.30 -16.09
C GLU A 29 -7.58 9.51 -15.24
N LYS A 30 -8.35 9.30 -14.18
CA LYS A 30 -8.82 10.38 -13.32
C LYS A 30 -7.73 10.97 -12.42
N TYR A 31 -6.80 10.15 -11.94
CA TYR A 31 -5.86 10.56 -10.90
C TYR A 31 -4.39 10.57 -11.35
N PHE A 32 -4.04 9.86 -12.42
CA PHE A 32 -2.65 9.69 -12.85
C PHE A 32 -2.49 9.95 -14.35
N ALA A 33 -1.52 10.78 -14.71
CA ALA A 33 -1.14 10.94 -16.12
C ALA A 33 -0.56 9.64 -16.74
N ARG A 34 -0.01 8.76 -15.90
CA ARG A 34 0.51 7.43 -16.28
C ARG A 34 0.49 6.48 -15.08
N ALA A 35 -0.37 5.48 -15.09
CA ALA A 35 -0.26 4.31 -14.22
C ALA A 35 0.54 3.21 -14.97
N ILE A 36 1.44 2.51 -14.26
CA ILE A 36 2.36 1.54 -14.89
C ILE A 36 1.70 0.16 -14.94
N SER A 37 1.30 -0.38 -13.81
CA SER A 37 0.68 -1.71 -13.72
C SER A 37 -0.21 -1.84 -12.49
N ALA A 38 -1.15 -2.78 -12.56
CA ALA A 38 -1.93 -3.22 -11.41
C ALA A 38 -2.02 -4.75 -11.38
N GLN A 39 -1.91 -5.30 -10.18
CA GLN A 39 -2.15 -6.70 -9.91
C GLN A 39 -3.37 -6.81 -9.00
N VAL A 40 -4.35 -7.60 -9.45
CA VAL A 40 -5.59 -7.88 -8.71
C VAL A 40 -5.64 -9.36 -8.41
N THR A 41 -5.75 -9.71 -7.15
CA THR A 41 -5.82 -11.10 -6.69
C THR A 41 -7.13 -11.33 -5.96
N PHE A 42 -7.91 -12.30 -6.46
CA PHE A 42 -9.13 -12.76 -5.80
C PHE A 42 -8.83 -14.01 -4.99
N GLY A 43 -9.42 -14.11 -3.80
CA GLY A 43 -9.32 -15.26 -2.92
C GLY A 43 -10.66 -15.61 -2.29
N LYS A 44 -10.71 -16.79 -1.66
CA LYS A 44 -11.83 -17.16 -0.78
C LYS A 44 -11.72 -16.37 0.54
N GLY A 45 -12.87 -16.02 1.07
CA GLY A 45 -12.95 -15.41 2.40
C GLY A 45 -12.64 -16.40 3.53
N PRO A 46 -12.58 -15.93 4.78
CA PRO A 46 -12.38 -16.79 5.94
C PRO A 46 -13.40 -17.92 5.98
N HIS A 47 -12.95 -19.15 6.28
CA HIS A 47 -13.77 -20.36 6.32
C HIS A 47 -14.46 -20.71 5.00
N ASP A 48 -13.83 -20.40 3.85
CA ASP A 48 -14.37 -20.60 2.50
C ASP A 48 -15.70 -19.87 2.20
N HIS A 49 -16.06 -18.91 3.03
CA HIS A 49 -17.26 -18.09 2.84
C HIS A 49 -16.90 -16.71 2.29
N GLY A 50 -17.53 -16.36 1.16
CA GLY A 50 -17.35 -15.09 0.49
C GLY A 50 -16.07 -15.00 -0.34
N PHE A 51 -15.73 -13.78 -0.72
CA PHE A 51 -14.62 -13.46 -1.60
C PHE A 51 -13.77 -12.35 -0.98
N THR A 52 -12.47 -12.44 -1.19
CA THR A 52 -11.51 -11.38 -0.89
C THR A 52 -10.93 -10.86 -2.19
N CYS A 53 -10.61 -9.57 -2.23
CA CYS A 53 -9.91 -8.95 -3.32
C CYS A 53 -8.78 -8.08 -2.77
N ASP A 54 -7.57 -8.31 -3.29
CA ASP A 54 -6.38 -7.53 -3.01
C ASP A 54 -5.92 -6.85 -4.30
N ILE A 55 -5.74 -5.54 -4.25
CA ILE A 55 -5.27 -4.72 -5.38
C ILE A 55 -3.92 -4.13 -5.00
N VAL A 56 -2.92 -4.34 -5.85
CA VAL A 56 -1.61 -3.69 -5.77
C VAL A 56 -1.37 -2.94 -7.09
N ALA A 57 -1.35 -1.62 -7.03
CA ALA A 57 -1.14 -0.78 -8.21
C ALA A 57 0.18 -0.02 -8.09
N HIS A 58 1.03 -0.16 -9.11
CA HIS A 58 2.28 0.59 -9.26
C HIS A 58 2.02 1.81 -10.12
N VAL A 59 2.27 2.97 -9.55
CA VAL A 59 2.09 4.26 -10.22
C VAL A 59 3.45 4.90 -10.47
N MET A 60 3.53 5.87 -11.37
CA MET A 60 4.76 6.60 -11.62
C MET A 60 5.34 7.17 -10.31
N GLN A 61 6.67 7.19 -10.22
CA GLN A 61 7.45 7.74 -9.10
C GLN A 61 7.52 6.83 -7.87
N GLY A 62 7.45 5.50 -8.08
CA GLY A 62 7.64 4.54 -7.00
C GLY A 62 6.46 4.45 -6.02
N LEU A 63 5.35 5.13 -6.27
CA LEU A 63 4.16 5.02 -5.43
C LEU A 63 3.46 3.68 -5.68
N VAL A 64 3.32 2.89 -4.62
CA VAL A 64 2.57 1.64 -4.62
C VAL A 64 1.31 1.80 -3.81
N LEU A 65 0.17 1.63 -4.47
CA LEU A 65 -1.14 1.67 -3.83
C LEU A 65 -1.58 0.25 -3.51
N LYS A 66 -2.07 0.04 -2.30
CA LYS A 66 -2.61 -1.25 -1.88
C LYS A 66 -4.02 -1.05 -1.31
N GLY A 67 -4.95 -1.88 -1.73
CA GLY A 67 -6.30 -1.90 -1.20
C GLY A 67 -6.78 -3.33 -1.10
N SER A 68 -7.46 -3.66 0.00
CA SER A 68 -8.08 -4.97 0.19
C SER A 68 -9.51 -4.83 0.70
N HIS A 69 -10.38 -5.73 0.25
CA HIS A 69 -11.75 -5.82 0.72
C HIS A 69 -12.29 -7.25 0.64
N SER A 70 -13.23 -7.55 1.53
CA SER A 70 -13.93 -8.84 1.57
C SER A 70 -15.42 -8.60 1.40
N ALA A 71 -16.08 -9.44 0.59
CA ALA A 71 -17.52 -9.44 0.40
C ALA A 71 -18.10 -10.85 0.58
N PRO A 72 -19.27 -10.99 1.21
CA PRO A 72 -19.82 -12.32 1.53
C PRO A 72 -20.45 -13.04 0.32
N SER A 73 -20.83 -12.33 -0.73
CA SER A 73 -21.67 -12.88 -1.79
C SER A 73 -20.99 -12.98 -3.16
N GLU A 74 -20.24 -11.95 -3.58
CA GLU A 74 -19.76 -11.84 -4.96
C GLU A 74 -18.36 -11.27 -5.04
N ALA A 75 -17.55 -11.78 -5.99
CA ALA A 75 -16.21 -11.30 -6.27
C ALA A 75 -16.19 -9.85 -6.78
N HIS A 76 -17.21 -9.44 -7.55
CA HIS A 76 -17.37 -8.06 -8.02
C HIS A 76 -17.47 -7.07 -6.86
N LEU A 77 -18.28 -7.39 -5.84
CA LEU A 77 -18.43 -6.53 -4.65
C LEU A 77 -17.14 -6.46 -3.83
N ALA A 78 -16.39 -7.55 -3.76
CA ALA A 78 -15.08 -7.55 -3.10
C ALA A 78 -14.10 -6.61 -3.83
N PHE A 79 -14.09 -6.66 -5.16
CA PHE A 79 -13.28 -5.77 -5.98
C PHE A 79 -13.71 -4.31 -5.86
N ASP A 80 -15.00 -4.01 -6.02
CA ASP A 80 -15.51 -2.65 -5.94
C ASP A 80 -15.18 -2.00 -4.59
N GLY A 81 -15.34 -2.74 -3.48
CA GLY A 81 -14.97 -2.24 -2.17
C GLY A 81 -13.46 -1.98 -2.00
N ALA A 82 -12.60 -2.78 -2.63
CA ALA A 82 -11.15 -2.55 -2.64
C ALA A 82 -10.79 -1.33 -3.51
N ALA A 83 -11.39 -1.21 -4.70
CA ALA A 83 -11.20 -0.10 -5.62
C ALA A 83 -11.68 1.24 -5.02
N ASP A 84 -12.83 1.25 -4.35
CA ASP A 84 -13.37 2.44 -3.68
C ASP A 84 -12.46 2.92 -2.53
N LYS A 85 -11.84 1.99 -1.78
CA LYS A 85 -10.84 2.34 -0.76
C LYS A 85 -9.65 3.05 -1.40
N ILE A 86 -9.09 2.51 -2.48
CA ILE A 86 -7.98 3.13 -3.23
C ILE A 86 -8.40 4.50 -3.75
N GLU A 87 -9.57 4.61 -4.39
CA GLU A 87 -10.06 5.88 -4.94
C GLU A 87 -10.27 6.95 -3.85
N LYS A 88 -10.81 6.56 -2.69
CA LYS A 88 -10.98 7.45 -1.54
C LYS A 88 -9.65 7.95 -0.97
N GLN A 89 -8.66 7.07 -0.87
CA GLN A 89 -7.31 7.42 -0.42
C GLN A 89 -6.64 8.39 -1.41
N LEU A 90 -6.70 8.09 -2.72
CA LEU A 90 -6.18 8.95 -3.79
C LEU A 90 -6.80 10.34 -3.80
N ARG A 91 -8.11 10.41 -3.65
CA ARG A 91 -8.82 11.70 -3.59
C ARG A 91 -8.33 12.57 -2.42
N ARG A 92 -8.11 11.97 -1.24
CA ARG A 92 -7.55 12.67 -0.08
C ARG A 92 -6.11 13.13 -0.33
N TYR A 93 -5.31 12.27 -0.94
CA TYR A 93 -3.92 12.56 -1.31
C TYR A 93 -3.83 13.72 -2.30
N MET A 94 -4.57 13.67 -3.40
CA MET A 94 -4.59 14.72 -4.42
C MET A 94 -5.11 16.05 -3.89
N ARG A 95 -6.09 16.03 -2.98
CA ARG A 95 -6.57 17.24 -2.31
C ARG A 95 -5.45 17.90 -1.50
N ARG A 96 -4.73 17.14 -0.70
CA ARG A 96 -3.60 17.68 0.09
C ARG A 96 -2.44 18.17 -0.78
N LEU A 97 -2.16 17.49 -1.90
CA LEU A 97 -1.17 17.98 -2.88
C LEU A 97 -1.57 19.34 -3.47
N LYS A 98 -2.85 19.53 -3.80
CA LYS A 98 -3.35 20.83 -4.28
C LYS A 98 -3.25 21.92 -3.24
N ASP A 99 -3.57 21.62 -1.99
CA ASP A 99 -3.48 22.58 -0.88
C ASP A 99 -2.02 23.00 -0.60
N ARG A 100 -1.06 22.13 -0.92
CA ARG A 100 0.40 22.42 -0.83
C ARG A 100 0.97 23.13 -2.05
N ASN A 101 0.42 22.94 -3.25
CA ASN A 101 0.90 23.59 -4.48
C ASN A 101 0.83 25.14 -4.42
N ASN A 102 0.17 25.70 -3.42
CA ASN A 102 0.27 27.13 -3.09
C ASN A 102 1.57 27.50 -2.36
N GLY A 103 2.49 26.57 -2.10
CA GLY A 103 3.71 26.90 -1.37
C GLY A 103 4.96 26.03 -1.57
N GLN A 104 4.91 24.72 -1.81
CA GLN A 104 6.13 23.86 -1.81
C GLN A 104 5.91 22.46 -2.43
N ALA A 105 5.56 22.37 -3.69
CA ALA A 105 5.17 21.09 -4.34
C ALA A 105 6.33 20.23 -4.86
N GLN A 106 7.59 20.57 -4.67
CA GLN A 106 8.71 19.90 -5.33
C GLN A 106 9.45 18.85 -4.46
N ALA A 107 9.17 18.77 -3.17
CA ALA A 107 9.96 17.96 -2.23
C ALA A 107 9.47 16.51 -2.04
N MET A 108 8.38 16.08 -2.67
CA MET A 108 7.80 14.73 -2.44
C MET A 108 8.22 13.66 -3.45
N MET A 109 9.15 13.96 -4.36
CA MET A 109 9.41 13.12 -5.53
C MET A 109 10.89 12.84 -5.79
N ASP A 110 11.73 13.04 -4.80
CA ASP A 110 13.10 12.54 -4.87
C ASP A 110 13.08 11.03 -4.58
N PRO A 111 13.70 10.18 -5.44
CA PRO A 111 13.81 8.75 -5.14
C PRO A 111 14.58 8.61 -3.84
N GLY A 112 13.85 8.33 -2.77
CA GLY A 112 14.40 8.16 -1.42
C GLY A 112 15.45 7.07 -1.35
N TYR A 113 16.15 7.00 -0.22
CA TYR A 113 17.14 5.95 0.03
C TYR A 113 16.47 4.57 0.00
N ASP A 114 17.13 3.64 -0.68
CA ASP A 114 16.73 2.24 -0.77
C ASP A 114 17.21 1.50 0.49
N ALA A 115 16.30 0.86 1.21
CA ALA A 115 16.60 0.11 2.42
C ALA A 115 16.33 -1.38 2.23
N GLY A 116 17.20 -2.23 2.75
CA GLY A 116 16.97 -3.67 2.81
C GLY A 116 15.78 -4.00 3.72
N TYR A 117 14.87 -4.84 3.22
CA TYR A 117 13.74 -5.37 3.99
C TYR A 117 13.84 -6.88 4.04
N THR A 118 13.96 -7.43 5.25
CA THR A 118 14.08 -8.87 5.50
C THR A 118 12.85 -9.35 6.26
N VAL A 119 12.25 -10.42 5.79
CA VAL A 119 11.10 -11.08 6.44
C VAL A 119 11.58 -12.34 7.12
N PHE A 120 11.31 -12.44 8.43
CA PHE A 120 11.57 -13.63 9.22
C PHE A 120 10.26 -14.38 9.47
N GLN A 121 10.33 -15.71 9.46
CA GLN A 121 9.23 -16.56 9.92
C GLN A 121 9.24 -16.59 11.44
N VAL A 122 8.11 -16.27 12.06
CA VAL A 122 7.89 -16.51 13.49
C VAL A 122 7.12 -17.84 13.59
N GLU A 123 7.81 -18.91 13.92
CA GLU A 123 7.17 -20.18 14.26
C GLU A 123 6.72 -20.11 15.74
N GLU A 124 5.43 -20.34 15.97
CA GLU A 124 4.93 -20.62 17.30
C GLU A 124 5.29 -22.09 17.60
N GLU A 125 6.27 -22.27 18.52
CA GLU A 125 6.73 -23.53 19.10
C GLU A 125 7.60 -24.46 18.20
N GLU A 126 8.82 -24.56 18.55
CA GLU A 126 9.77 -25.67 18.85
C GLU A 126 11.19 -25.39 18.34
N GLU A 127 12.10 -25.54 19.32
CA GLU A 127 13.57 -25.59 19.20
C GLU A 127 14.31 -24.30 18.77
N VAL A 128 15.07 -23.84 19.75
CA VAL A 128 15.95 -22.67 19.71
C VAL A 128 16.97 -22.78 18.59
N ALA A 129 16.60 -22.29 17.42
CA ALA A 129 17.57 -21.85 16.43
C ALA A 129 18.04 -20.45 16.85
N ASP A 130 19.32 -20.17 16.83
CA ASP A 130 19.94 -18.89 17.22
C ASP A 130 19.42 -17.67 16.43
N ALA A 131 18.66 -17.88 15.35
CA ALA A 131 17.95 -16.84 14.58
C ALA A 131 16.73 -17.41 13.83
N PRO A 132 15.64 -16.66 13.69
CA PRO A 132 14.50 -17.07 12.87
C PRO A 132 14.89 -17.25 11.40
N ALA A 133 14.23 -18.18 10.72
CA ALA A 133 14.45 -18.40 9.30
C ALA A 133 14.06 -17.18 8.46
N ILE A 134 14.92 -16.78 7.53
CA ILE A 134 14.63 -15.71 6.57
C ILE A 134 13.74 -16.29 5.46
N ILE A 135 12.52 -15.73 5.30
CA ILE A 135 11.59 -16.17 4.26
C ILE A 135 11.75 -15.35 2.98
N ALA A 136 12.03 -14.07 3.12
CA ALA A 136 12.21 -13.17 1.99
C ALA A 136 13.12 -12.00 2.33
N GLU A 137 13.92 -11.59 1.35
CA GLU A 137 14.68 -10.34 1.39
C GLU A 137 14.29 -9.50 0.18
N THR A 138 13.99 -8.24 0.40
CA THR A 138 13.65 -7.29 -0.66
C THR A 138 14.14 -5.90 -0.29
N ARG A 139 14.00 -4.96 -1.22
CA ARG A 139 14.33 -3.55 -0.97
C ARG A 139 13.06 -2.75 -0.80
N VAL A 140 13.08 -1.81 0.11
CA VAL A 140 11.97 -0.91 0.42
C VAL A 140 12.41 0.53 0.18
N ASP A 141 11.57 1.27 -0.51
CA ASP A 141 11.73 2.71 -0.70
C ASP A 141 11.52 3.46 0.62
N VAL A 142 12.48 4.30 0.99
CA VAL A 142 12.44 5.17 2.17
C VAL A 142 12.26 6.61 1.70
N PRO A 143 11.03 7.12 1.68
CA PRO A 143 10.73 8.44 1.13
C PRO A 143 11.21 9.57 2.05
N ASP A 144 11.58 10.71 1.45
CA ASP A 144 11.67 11.98 2.14
C ASP A 144 10.24 12.55 2.33
N ALA A 145 9.80 12.73 3.57
CA ALA A 145 8.42 13.10 3.87
C ALA A 145 8.29 13.89 5.17
N SER A 146 7.22 14.66 5.31
CA SER A 146 6.79 15.13 6.63
C SER A 146 6.06 14.01 7.39
N VAL A 147 5.94 14.13 8.70
CA VAL A 147 5.19 13.15 9.52
C VAL A 147 3.75 12.98 9.01
N SER A 148 3.10 14.07 8.62
CA SER A 148 1.73 14.03 8.07
C SER A 148 1.65 13.28 6.75
N ASP A 149 2.69 13.37 5.91
CA ASP A 149 2.75 12.68 4.64
C ASP A 149 3.07 11.20 4.82
N ALA A 150 3.97 10.89 5.75
CA ALA A 150 4.29 9.52 6.11
C ALA A 150 3.05 8.77 6.64
N VAL A 151 2.22 9.41 7.46
CA VAL A 151 0.93 8.86 7.91
C VAL A 151 0.00 8.58 6.73
N MET A 152 -0.07 9.50 5.78
CA MET A 152 -0.88 9.33 4.59
C MET A 152 -0.34 8.22 3.67
N MET A 153 0.98 8.15 3.50
CA MET A 153 1.63 7.07 2.74
C MET A 153 1.41 5.71 3.38
N LEU A 154 1.43 5.62 4.73
CA LEU A 154 1.08 4.41 5.46
C LEU A 154 -0.31 3.90 5.09
N ASP A 155 -1.29 4.82 4.99
CA ASP A 155 -2.65 4.50 4.58
C ASP A 155 -2.75 4.08 3.11
N LEU A 156 -2.09 4.83 2.22
CA LEU A 156 -2.08 4.54 0.78
C LEU A 156 -1.45 3.19 0.44
N ARG A 157 -0.32 2.89 1.09
CA ARG A 157 0.41 1.63 0.90
C ARG A 157 -0.26 0.46 1.63
N ASN A 158 -1.25 0.71 2.47
CA ASN A 158 -1.91 -0.27 3.33
C ASN A 158 -0.90 -1.13 4.10
N THR A 159 0.15 -0.49 4.64
CA THR A 159 1.21 -1.15 5.42
C THR A 159 1.04 -0.88 6.91
N ASN A 160 1.62 -1.74 7.74
CA ASN A 160 1.57 -1.59 9.19
C ASN A 160 2.62 -0.63 9.73
N ALA A 161 3.71 -0.41 8.99
CA ALA A 161 4.77 0.53 9.36
C ALA A 161 5.39 1.15 8.11
N LEU A 162 5.91 2.38 8.25
CA LEU A 162 6.63 3.10 7.21
C LEU A 162 7.84 3.83 7.84
N LEU A 163 9.03 3.48 7.38
CA LEU A 163 10.25 4.24 7.63
C LEU A 163 10.35 5.38 6.62
N PHE A 164 10.71 6.56 7.06
CA PHE A 164 10.86 7.74 6.19
C PHE A 164 11.95 8.67 6.74
N LYS A 165 12.51 9.52 5.87
CA LYS A 165 13.39 10.59 6.28
C LYS A 165 12.56 11.87 6.47
N ASN A 166 12.55 12.38 7.69
CA ASN A 166 11.76 13.57 8.03
C ASN A 166 12.36 14.82 7.40
N THR A 167 11.63 15.47 6.49
CA THR A 167 12.09 16.68 5.79
C THR A 167 12.32 17.87 6.73
N GLY A 168 11.69 17.89 7.91
CA GLY A 168 11.87 18.94 8.92
C GLY A 168 13.16 18.80 9.74
N THR A 169 13.56 17.55 10.03
CA THR A 169 14.70 17.26 10.92
C THR A 169 15.90 16.63 10.19
N GLY A 170 15.68 16.09 8.99
CA GLY A 170 16.69 15.33 8.24
C GLY A 170 17.02 13.95 8.84
N THR A 171 16.30 13.52 9.87
CA THR A 171 16.51 12.25 10.56
C THR A 171 15.53 11.17 10.07
N TYR A 172 15.91 9.89 10.20
CA TYR A 172 15.00 8.80 9.91
C TYR A 172 13.97 8.66 11.03
N ASN A 173 12.72 8.60 10.66
CA ASN A 173 11.57 8.46 11.55
C ASN A 173 10.72 7.28 11.09
N MET A 174 9.86 6.76 11.97
CA MET A 174 8.93 5.67 11.63
C MET A 174 7.52 6.02 12.09
N VAL A 175 6.54 5.75 11.25
CA VAL A 175 5.11 5.71 11.62
C VAL A 175 4.60 4.29 11.53
N TYR A 176 3.72 3.89 12.46
CA TYR A 176 3.19 2.53 12.50
C TYR A 176 1.76 2.48 13.05
N ARG A 177 1.00 1.46 12.62
CA ARG A 177 -0.34 1.20 13.13
C ARG A 177 -0.26 0.50 14.47
N ARG A 178 -0.99 1.01 15.44
CA ARG A 178 -1.17 0.38 16.74
C ARG A 178 -2.40 -0.53 16.73
N THR A 179 -2.44 -1.49 17.64
CA THR A 179 -3.55 -2.43 17.79
C THR A 179 -4.88 -1.77 18.15
N ASP A 180 -4.82 -0.58 18.75
CA ASP A 180 -6.00 0.25 19.08
C ASP A 180 -6.53 1.08 17.89
N GLY A 181 -5.98 0.89 16.69
CA GLY A 181 -6.35 1.61 15.46
C GLY A 181 -5.75 3.00 15.33
N THR A 182 -4.97 3.47 16.31
CA THR A 182 -4.23 4.73 16.23
C THR A 182 -2.90 4.56 15.51
N ILE A 183 -2.24 5.68 15.17
CA ILE A 183 -0.92 5.67 14.53
C ILE A 183 0.11 6.19 15.53
N GLY A 184 1.16 5.38 15.76
CA GLY A 184 2.33 5.75 16.51
C GLY A 184 3.38 6.41 15.60
N TRP A 185 4.14 7.35 16.16
CA TRP A 185 5.28 7.99 15.53
C TRP A 185 6.51 7.84 16.42
N VAL A 186 7.61 7.39 15.82
CA VAL A 186 8.92 7.26 16.47
C VAL A 186 9.89 8.21 15.82
N GLU A 187 10.47 9.09 16.62
CA GLU A 187 11.55 9.98 16.24
C GLU A 187 12.78 9.69 17.11
N PRO A 188 13.95 9.37 16.54
CA PRO A 188 15.16 9.19 17.32
C PRO A 188 15.57 10.51 17.96
N ASN A 189 15.76 10.51 19.30
CA ASN A 189 16.34 11.66 19.98
C ASN A 189 17.76 11.87 19.47
N ARG A 190 18.07 13.05 18.95
CA ARG A 190 19.45 13.48 18.81
C ARG A 190 20.03 13.62 20.22
N ALA A 191 21.02 12.78 20.53
CA ALA A 191 21.90 13.08 21.64
C ALA A 191 22.53 14.47 21.37
N ALA A 192 22.34 15.40 22.29
CA ALA A 192 22.90 16.74 22.22
C ALA A 192 24.44 16.70 22.29
#